data_19abd8a498344610d885cb8b2f9b7910
#
_entry.id   19abd8a498344610d885cb8b2f9b7910
#
_cell.length_a   1.000
_cell.length_b   1.000
_cell.length_c   1.000
_cell.angle_alpha   90.00
_cell.angle_beta   90.00
_cell.angle_gamma   90.00
#
_symmetry.space_group_name_H-M   'P 1'
#
loop_
_entity.id
_entity.type
_entity.pdbx_description
1 polymer ?
#
loop_
_entity_poly.entity_id
_entity_poly.type
_entity_poly.pdbx_seq_one_letter_code
_entity_poly.pdbx_strand_id
1 'polypeptide(L)' 'MSCYDEPSPQELHALAILWNEGPSTVGFVHEIMNSDGGDRTYTTALAVMRNLEKKGLAIRNTQGRAHVYEAKVDRGSIL' A
#
# COMPACT_ATOMS: atom_id res chain seq x y z
N MET A 1 -19.57 8.04 12.60
CA MET A 1 -18.35 8.52 11.95
C MET A 1 -17.28 7.44 12.03
N SER A 2 -16.60 7.19 10.94
CA SER A 2 -15.59 6.14 10.90
C SER A 2 -14.37 6.54 11.72
N CYS A 3 -13.75 5.57 12.38
CA CYS A 3 -12.50 5.81 13.13
C CYS A 3 -11.29 5.90 12.21
N TYR A 4 -11.45 5.53 10.95
CA TYR A 4 -10.39 5.60 9.95
C TYR A 4 -10.79 6.50 8.82
N ASP A 5 -9.79 7.05 8.14
CA ASP A 5 -10.00 7.68 6.85
C ASP A 5 -10.21 6.57 5.82
N GLU A 6 -11.15 6.78 4.92
CA GLU A 6 -11.35 5.82 3.85
C GLU A 6 -10.18 5.91 2.87
N PRO A 7 -9.67 4.75 2.42
CA PRO A 7 -8.60 4.78 1.45
C PRO A 7 -9.12 5.25 0.08
N SER A 8 -8.30 6.04 -0.62
CA SER A 8 -8.60 6.42 -1.99
C SER A 8 -8.51 5.19 -2.90
N PRO A 9 -9.01 5.27 -4.15
CA PRO A 9 -8.89 4.13 -5.06
C PRO A 9 -7.46 3.64 -5.25
N GLN A 10 -6.48 4.55 -5.30
CA GLN A 10 -5.08 4.15 -5.43
C GLN A 10 -4.58 3.48 -4.15
N GLU A 11 -4.97 4.01 -3.00
CA GLU A 11 -4.59 3.43 -1.72
C GLU A 11 -5.19 2.04 -1.55
N LEU A 12 -6.45 1.89 -1.96
CA LEU A 12 -7.10 0.59 -1.89
C LEU A 12 -6.44 -0.40 -2.83
N HIS A 13 -6.03 0.03 -4.02
CA HIS A 13 -5.31 -0.81 -4.97
C HIS A 13 -3.99 -1.30 -4.35
N ALA A 14 -3.22 -0.40 -3.75
CA ALA A 14 -1.97 -0.78 -3.11
C ALA A 14 -2.21 -1.72 -1.93
N LEU A 15 -3.25 -1.46 -1.15
CA LEU A 15 -3.58 -2.32 -0.01
C LEU A 15 -3.97 -3.72 -0.48
N ALA A 16 -4.73 -3.82 -1.58
CA ALA A 16 -5.09 -5.10 -2.16
C ALA A 16 -3.85 -5.88 -2.60
N ILE A 17 -2.85 -5.19 -3.13
CA ILE A 17 -1.59 -5.83 -3.50
C ILE A 17 -0.92 -6.42 -2.26
N LEU A 18 -0.90 -5.68 -1.16
CA LEU A 18 -0.32 -6.18 0.08
C LEU A 18 -1.07 -7.40 0.60
N TRP A 19 -2.39 -7.42 0.44
CA TRP A 19 -3.18 -8.60 0.85
C TRP A 19 -2.86 -9.82 -0.02
N ASN A 20 -2.65 -9.61 -1.32
CA ASN A 20 -2.39 -10.72 -2.24
C ASN A 20 -0.95 -11.22 -2.19
N GLU A 21 0.00 -10.28 -2.11
CA GLU A 21 1.42 -10.63 -2.23
C GLU A 21 2.11 -10.72 -0.86
N GLY A 22 1.47 -10.21 0.18
CA GLY A 22 2.11 -10.13 1.49
C GLY A 22 3.02 -8.92 1.58
N PRO A 23 3.91 -8.89 2.56
CA PRO A 23 4.83 -7.76 2.74
C PRO A 23 5.63 -7.50 1.46
N SER A 24 5.66 -6.25 1.02
CA SER A 24 6.23 -5.88 -0.29
C SER A 24 6.93 -4.54 -0.19
N THR A 25 7.94 -4.36 -1.05
CA THR A 25 8.63 -3.08 -1.16
C THR A 25 7.79 -2.11 -2.00
N VAL A 26 8.09 -0.82 -1.89
CA VAL A 26 7.43 0.19 -2.72
C VAL A 26 7.68 -0.08 -4.20
N GLY A 27 8.91 -0.47 -4.56
CA GLY A 27 9.22 -0.77 -5.96
C GLY A 27 8.38 -1.90 -6.52
N PHE A 28 8.17 -2.94 -5.73
CA PHE A 28 7.36 -4.07 -6.16
C PHE A 28 5.89 -3.65 -6.33
N VAL A 29 5.37 -2.90 -5.36
CA VAL A 29 3.99 -2.40 -5.46
C VAL A 29 3.85 -1.48 -6.67
N HIS A 30 4.85 -0.63 -6.91
CA HIS A 30 4.86 0.26 -8.06
C HIS A 30 4.75 -0.51 -9.38
N GLU A 31 5.51 -1.59 -9.50
CA GLU A 31 5.47 -2.41 -10.71
C GLU A 31 4.09 -3.03 -10.91
N ILE A 32 3.50 -3.56 -9.84
CA ILE A 32 2.18 -4.19 -9.95
C ILE A 32 1.10 -3.15 -10.26
N MET A 33 1.18 -1.99 -9.64
CA MET A 33 0.19 -0.93 -9.90
C MET A 33 0.22 -0.48 -11.35
N ASN A 34 1.36 -0.61 -12.02
CA ASN A 34 1.48 -0.23 -13.42
C ASN A 34 1.34 -1.39 -14.38
N SER A 35 1.11 -2.60 -13.88
CA SER A 35 0.97 -3.78 -14.74
C SER A 35 -0.28 -3.72 -15.60
N ASP A 36 -1.23 -2.85 -15.27
CA ASP A 36 -2.44 -2.66 -16.05
C ASP A 36 -2.30 -1.59 -17.14
N GLY A 37 -1.06 -1.19 -17.43
CA GLY A 37 -0.79 -0.16 -18.43
C GLY A 37 -0.70 1.25 -17.87
N GLY A 38 -0.78 1.39 -16.56
CA GLY A 38 -0.61 2.69 -15.93
C GLY A 38 0.82 3.19 -16.03
N ASP A 39 1.02 4.48 -15.81
CA ASP A 39 2.35 5.07 -15.83
C ASP A 39 2.62 5.91 -14.57
N ARG A 40 2.15 5.42 -13.43
CA ARG A 40 2.38 6.08 -12.16
C ARG A 40 3.87 6.07 -11.85
N THR A 41 4.37 7.20 -11.33
CA THR A 41 5.79 7.28 -10.97
C THR A 41 6.04 6.55 -9.65
N TYR A 42 7.32 6.25 -9.40
CA TYR A 42 7.71 5.69 -8.11
C TYR A 42 7.32 6.62 -6.97
N THR A 43 7.47 7.93 -7.16
CA THR A 43 7.10 8.91 -6.15
C THR A 43 5.61 8.83 -5.80
N THR A 44 4.76 8.60 -6.80
CA THR A 44 3.33 8.42 -6.57
C THR A 44 3.06 7.16 -5.74
N ALA A 45 3.71 6.05 -6.09
CA ALA A 45 3.55 4.82 -5.33
C ALA A 45 4.04 4.99 -3.89
N LEU A 46 5.17 5.66 -3.71
CA LEU A 46 5.71 5.93 -2.39
C LEU A 46 4.73 6.76 -1.56
N ALA A 47 4.15 7.81 -2.17
CA ALA A 47 3.18 8.64 -1.47
C ALA A 47 1.95 7.83 -1.04
N VAL A 48 1.48 6.94 -1.91
CA VAL A 48 0.35 6.08 -1.59
C VAL A 48 0.67 5.18 -0.40
N MET A 49 1.85 4.56 -0.40
CA MET A 49 2.25 3.68 0.68
C MET A 49 2.40 4.44 2.00
N ARG A 50 2.97 5.63 1.95
CA ARG A 50 3.13 6.46 3.15
C ARG A 50 1.78 6.92 3.69
N ASN A 51 0.83 7.19 2.81
CA ASN A 51 -0.52 7.53 3.24
C ASN A 51 -1.20 6.35 3.94
N LEU A 52 -1.01 5.14 3.43
CA LEU A 52 -1.54 3.95 4.08
C LEU A 52 -0.96 3.79 5.49
N GLU A 53 0.34 4.03 5.62
CA GLU A 53 1.00 3.98 6.92
C GLU A 53 0.43 5.04 7.86
N LYS A 54 0.27 6.25 7.35
CA LYS A 54 -0.23 7.37 8.13
C LYS A 54 -1.66 7.14 8.60
N LYS A 55 -2.47 6.49 7.77
CA LYS A 55 -3.87 6.18 8.12
C LYS A 55 -3.99 4.95 9.01
N GLY A 56 -2.89 4.26 9.29
CA GLY A 56 -2.91 3.07 10.12
C GLY A 56 -3.38 1.82 9.38
N LEU A 57 -3.39 1.85 8.05
CA LEU A 57 -3.82 0.72 7.24
C LEU A 57 -2.67 -0.19 6.85
N ALA A 58 -1.45 0.31 6.95
CA ALA A 58 -0.25 -0.47 6.67
C ALA A 58 0.84 -0.10 7.65
N ILE A 59 1.78 -1.02 7.85
CA ILE A 59 2.94 -0.76 8.69
C ILE A 59 4.19 -0.93 7.83
N ARG A 60 5.20 -0.15 8.18
CA ARG A 60 6.48 -0.18 7.49
C ARG A 60 7.50 -0.90 8.36
N ASN A 61 8.12 -1.91 7.79
CA ASN A 61 9.22 -2.61 8.43
C ASN A 61 10.48 -2.36 7.63
N THR A 62 11.58 -2.12 8.30
CA THR A 62 12.86 -1.95 7.65
C THR A 62 13.61 -3.27 7.74
N GLN A 63 14.00 -3.82 6.58
CA GLN A 63 14.80 -5.02 6.52
C GLN A 63 16.07 -4.68 5.77
N GLY A 64 17.15 -4.49 6.52
CA GLY A 64 18.38 -4.03 5.92
C GLY A 64 18.19 -2.63 5.35
N ARG A 65 18.40 -2.47 4.04
CA ARG A 65 18.26 -1.18 3.38
C ARG A 65 16.90 -0.97 2.75
N ALA A 66 16.09 -2.02 2.72
CA ALA A 66 14.79 -1.95 2.06
C ALA A 66 13.70 -1.66 3.07
N HIS A 67 12.74 -0.85 2.66
CA HIS A 67 11.53 -0.62 3.44
C HIS A 67 10.44 -1.51 2.87
N VAL A 68 9.89 -2.36 3.73
CA VAL A 68 8.84 -3.30 3.36
C VAL A 68 7.55 -2.86 4.02
N TYR A 69 6.50 -2.78 3.25
CA TYR A 69 5.17 -2.43 3.77
C TYR A 69 4.31 -3.68 3.87
N GLU A 70 3.50 -3.71 4.89
CA GLU A 70 2.64 -4.85 5.18
C GLU A 70 1.26 -4.32 5.54
N ALA A 71 0.21 -5.00 5.09
CA ALA A 71 -1.15 -4.63 5.45
C ALA A 71 -1.36 -4.85 6.94
N LYS A 72 -1.82 -3.82 7.63
CA LYS A 72 -2.09 -3.91 9.06
C LYS A 72 -3.51 -4.40 9.32
N VAL A 73 -4.41 -4.19 8.38
CA VAL A 73 -5.82 -4.55 8.50
C VAL A 73 -6.16 -5.66 7.52
N ASP A 74 -7.13 -6.48 7.87
CA ASP A 74 -7.61 -7.52 6.98
C ASP A 74 -8.57 -6.93 5.96
N ARG A 75 -8.68 -7.62 4.80
CA ARG A 75 -9.62 -7.21 3.77
C ARG A 75 -11.04 -7.06 4.33
N GLY A 76 -11.44 -7.97 5.17
CA GLY A 76 -12.77 -7.95 5.77
C GLY A 76 -12.99 -6.78 6.72
N SER A 77 -11.92 -6.17 7.24
CA SER A 77 -12.05 -5.05 8.15
C SER A 77 -12.37 -3.74 7.42
N ILE A 78 -12.07 -3.68 6.13
CA ILE A 78 -12.31 -2.49 5.30
C ILE A 78 -13.67 -2.56 4.61
N LEU A 79 -14.04 -3.75 4.17
CA LEU A 79 -15.26 -3.96 3.36
C LEU A 79 -16.54 -4.23 4.19
#